data_6f61e3dbd28fdaeab8456eecd836a525
#
_entry.id   6f61e3dbd28fdaeab8456eecd836a525
#
_cell.length_a   1.000
_cell.length_b   1.000
_cell.length_c   1.000
_cell.angle_alpha   90.00
_cell.angle_beta   90.00
_cell.angle_gamma   90.00
#
_symmetry.space_group_name_H-M   'P 1'
#
loop_
_entity.id
_entity.type
_entity.pdbx_description
1 polymer ?
#
loop_
_entity_poly.entity_id
_entity_poly.type
_entity_poly.pdbx_seq_one_letter_code
_entity_poly.pdbx_strand_id
1 'polypeptide(L)'
;MKKKVVAAMLAACMAVSLTACGSKENSDKDTTKTEAVADKSEDKEESKDSDSKKEETRIVSVKDISDYVTIGEYKGFTLDRYTQAVTDDDVNAEISYELQDKGTEVKEGTVEEGDTVTINFTGTVDGEDFDGGSAEDYELVVGEGDMGIDGFEEGLVGMKKGETKELTLTLPEGYSDDDSLSGKEAIFKVTLQKFTRPSELTDEWVTSNTDYKSVDEYKKSVRDNLEKQAATTADNELYATAWSQVLDASEIKKYPEEEVKKAEENYKALYEQSAKDNDIELSDLLEAWGLTEEDFEEECKNYAESKVEQNLIVQGIIDAEGLSLNDKETEDLKNNLLVDYGVESIDELIEAYGEDEVNESLALLRVEKFIVEQSTVNEKTGSAEDPIENEDAYSDAENTDSELMEDDGSDAEQEASEEDMAGEVMEDDTVEE
;
A
#
# COMPACT_ATOMS: atom_id res chain seq x y z
N MET A 1 15.14 17.24 5.56
CA MET A 1 15.13 16.00 6.35
C MET A 1 14.24 14.91 5.77
N LYS A 2 13.21 15.21 4.94
CA LYS A 2 12.25 14.22 4.39
C LYS A 2 12.74 13.37 3.21
N LYS A 3 13.85 13.72 2.54
CA LYS A 3 14.39 12.98 1.37
C LYS A 3 15.23 11.75 1.71
N LYS A 4 15.67 11.59 2.96
CA LYS A 4 16.62 10.55 3.36
C LYS A 4 15.98 9.30 3.99
N VAL A 5 14.73 9.39 4.46
CA VAL A 5 13.99 8.24 5.02
C VAL A 5 13.48 7.28 3.93
N VAL A 6 13.35 7.77 2.69
CA VAL A 6 12.85 7.00 1.54
C VAL A 6 13.89 5.99 1.03
N ALA A 7 15.19 6.25 1.22
CA ALA A 7 16.27 5.37 0.75
C ALA A 7 16.31 4.00 1.45
N ALA A 8 15.92 3.94 2.73
CA ALA A 8 15.92 2.67 3.48
C ALA A 8 14.74 1.73 3.12
N MET A 9 13.67 2.28 2.52
CA MET A 9 12.49 1.48 2.15
C MET A 9 12.64 0.72 0.82
N LEU A 10 13.52 1.14 -0.08
CA LEU A 10 13.67 0.50 -1.38
C LEU A 10 14.41 -0.84 -1.32
N ALA A 11 15.38 -0.96 -0.43
CA ALA A 11 16.05 -2.23 -0.20
C ALA A 11 15.12 -3.29 0.42
N ALA A 12 14.09 -2.84 1.16
CA ALA A 12 13.07 -3.71 1.76
C ALA A 12 11.92 -4.08 0.80
N CYS A 13 11.62 -3.24 -0.19
CA CYS A 13 10.49 -3.49 -1.12
C CYS A 13 10.81 -4.52 -2.21
N MET A 14 12.09 -4.83 -2.46
CA MET A 14 12.46 -5.86 -3.44
C MET A 14 12.53 -7.28 -2.86
N ALA A 15 12.50 -7.43 -1.54
CA ALA A 15 12.60 -8.75 -0.90
C ALA A 15 11.29 -9.28 -0.29
N VAL A 16 10.24 -8.44 -0.16
CA VAL A 16 9.00 -8.87 0.51
C VAL A 16 7.80 -8.21 -0.15
N SER A 17 7.23 -8.86 -1.12
CA SER A 17 5.84 -8.65 -1.50
C SER A 17 4.94 -9.39 -0.52
N LEU A 18 4.76 -8.88 0.70
CA LEU A 18 3.63 -9.26 1.57
C LEU A 18 3.50 -8.25 2.71
N THR A 19 2.31 -7.72 2.78
CA THR A 19 1.66 -6.88 3.78
C THR A 19 1.69 -5.36 3.52
N ALA A 20 0.57 -4.95 2.98
CA ALA A 20 0.04 -3.60 3.01
C ALA A 20 -0.37 -3.21 4.43
N CYS A 21 -0.11 -2.00 4.80
CA CYS A 21 -1.07 -1.03 5.34
C CYS A 21 -0.36 0.24 5.82
N GLY A 22 -0.61 1.31 5.13
CA GLY A 22 -1.00 2.61 5.60
C GLY A 22 -0.12 3.40 6.56
N SER A 23 0.43 4.50 6.08
CA SER A 23 0.24 5.81 6.73
C SER A 23 0.90 6.89 5.88
N LYS A 24 0.08 7.87 5.52
CA LYS A 24 0.47 9.08 4.78
C LYS A 24 1.10 10.09 5.72
N GLU A 25 2.15 10.75 5.29
CA GLU A 25 2.48 12.09 5.77
C GLU A 25 2.70 13.04 4.58
N ASN A 26 1.95 14.13 4.64
CA ASN A 26 1.92 15.23 3.70
C ASN A 26 3.18 16.07 3.70
N SER A 27 3.62 16.56 2.56
CA SER A 27 4.54 17.70 2.49
C SER A 27 4.14 18.70 1.41
N ASP A 28 3.98 19.94 1.89
CA ASP A 28 3.73 21.17 1.17
C ASP A 28 4.59 21.38 -0.09
N LYS A 29 3.92 21.76 -1.17
CA LYS A 29 4.52 22.32 -2.38
C LYS A 29 4.53 23.84 -2.31
N ASP A 30 5.71 24.41 -2.48
CA ASP A 30 5.86 25.81 -2.86
C ASP A 30 6.09 25.89 -4.39
N THR A 31 5.20 26.60 -5.05
CA THR A 31 5.14 26.77 -6.50
C THR A 31 5.87 28.04 -6.92
N THR A 32 6.89 27.92 -7.75
CA THR A 32 7.37 29.07 -8.54
C THR A 32 7.31 28.74 -10.03
N LYS A 33 6.41 29.46 -10.72
CA LYS A 33 6.33 29.55 -12.18
C LYS A 33 7.60 30.11 -12.77
N THR A 34 8.05 29.56 -13.88
CA THR A 34 8.81 30.33 -14.87
C THR A 34 8.45 29.90 -16.28
N GLU A 35 8.21 30.91 -17.10
CA GLU A 35 7.64 30.90 -18.44
C GLU A 35 8.58 30.38 -19.50
N ALA A 36 7.95 29.86 -20.57
CA ALA A 36 8.56 29.39 -21.80
C ALA A 36 9.26 30.52 -22.60
N VAL A 37 10.40 30.20 -23.17
CA VAL A 37 10.94 30.90 -24.34
C VAL A 37 11.37 29.86 -25.37
N ALA A 38 10.68 29.90 -26.52
CA ALA A 38 11.07 29.19 -27.72
C ALA A 38 12.17 29.98 -28.45
N ASP A 39 13.24 29.32 -28.88
CA ASP A 39 13.96 29.81 -30.05
C ASP A 39 14.46 28.64 -30.93
N LYS A 40 14.21 28.82 -32.24
CA LYS A 40 14.62 27.98 -33.33
C LYS A 40 16.04 28.32 -33.75
N SER A 41 16.85 27.33 -34.04
CA SER A 41 17.81 27.42 -35.16
C SER A 41 18.15 26.05 -35.73
N GLU A 42 17.85 25.90 -37.02
CA GLU A 42 18.37 24.88 -37.91
C GLU A 42 19.87 25.12 -38.13
N ASP A 43 20.69 24.10 -38.16
CA ASP A 43 21.54 23.79 -39.35
C ASP A 43 22.35 22.49 -39.21
N LYS A 44 22.20 21.67 -40.27
CA LYS A 44 23.12 20.78 -40.99
C LYS A 44 23.99 19.71 -40.33
N GLU A 45 23.62 18.53 -40.81
CA GLU A 45 24.42 17.33 -41.17
C GLU A 45 25.95 17.44 -41.10
N GLU A 46 26.55 16.49 -40.41
CA GLU A 46 27.67 15.71 -40.94
C GLU A 46 27.66 14.30 -40.34
N SER A 47 27.39 13.31 -41.18
CA SER A 47 27.53 11.90 -40.90
C SER A 47 28.99 11.57 -40.54
N LYS A 48 29.19 11.02 -39.35
CA LYS A 48 30.34 10.14 -39.07
C LYS A 48 29.77 8.88 -38.43
N ASP A 49 29.69 7.88 -39.27
CA ASP A 49 29.70 6.47 -38.93
C ASP A 49 30.83 6.23 -37.93
N SER A 50 30.47 6.07 -36.67
CA SER A 50 31.27 5.45 -35.65
C SER A 50 30.41 4.38 -35.00
N ASP A 51 30.59 3.17 -35.51
CA ASP A 51 30.17 1.92 -34.91
C ASP A 51 30.84 1.81 -33.51
N SER A 52 30.37 2.60 -32.55
CA SER A 52 30.55 2.35 -31.13
C SER A 52 29.41 1.44 -30.72
N LYS A 53 29.62 0.13 -30.70
CA LYS A 53 28.84 -0.77 -29.87
C LYS A 53 28.79 -0.10 -28.50
N LYS A 54 27.62 0.45 -28.11
CA LYS A 54 27.32 0.71 -26.70
C LYS A 54 27.55 -0.63 -26.02
N GLU A 55 28.48 -0.70 -25.11
CA GLU A 55 28.65 -1.85 -24.23
C GLU A 55 27.25 -2.03 -23.55
N GLU A 56 26.67 -3.21 -23.72
CA GLU A 56 25.39 -3.50 -23.07
C GLU A 56 25.64 -3.46 -21.56
N THR A 57 24.76 -2.75 -20.86
CA THR A 57 24.80 -2.64 -19.40
C THR A 57 24.58 -4.04 -18.80
N ARG A 58 25.55 -4.54 -18.05
CA ARG A 58 25.44 -5.80 -17.30
C ARG A 58 25.28 -5.50 -15.82
N ILE A 59 24.38 -6.24 -15.19
CA ILE A 59 24.10 -6.10 -13.74
C ILE A 59 24.95 -7.05 -12.87
N VAL A 60 25.68 -7.99 -13.49
CA VAL A 60 26.66 -8.83 -12.81
C VAL A 60 27.97 -8.86 -13.60
N SER A 61 29.11 -8.96 -12.90
CA SER A 61 30.44 -8.94 -13.53
C SER A 61 30.83 -10.29 -14.14
N VAL A 62 30.19 -11.39 -13.70
CA VAL A 62 30.50 -12.74 -14.20
C VAL A 62 30.00 -12.91 -15.63
N LYS A 63 30.85 -13.57 -16.48
CA LYS A 63 30.56 -13.69 -17.91
C LYS A 63 29.78 -14.93 -18.27
N ASP A 64 30.05 -16.05 -17.62
CA ASP A 64 29.35 -17.32 -17.85
C ASP A 64 28.38 -17.59 -16.69
N ILE A 65 27.15 -17.17 -16.88
CA ILE A 65 26.08 -17.32 -15.90
C ILE A 65 25.80 -18.79 -15.60
N SER A 66 25.96 -19.66 -16.61
CA SER A 66 25.67 -21.09 -16.47
C SER A 66 26.59 -21.83 -15.49
N ASP A 67 27.72 -21.25 -15.13
CA ASP A 67 28.61 -21.77 -14.09
C ASP A 67 28.06 -21.58 -12.67
N TYR A 68 27.12 -20.65 -12.49
CA TYR A 68 26.60 -20.21 -11.19
C TYR A 68 25.15 -20.60 -10.97
N VAL A 69 24.32 -20.58 -12.00
CA VAL A 69 22.90 -20.90 -11.91
C VAL A 69 22.43 -21.78 -13.08
N THR A 70 21.47 -22.65 -12.82
CA THR A 70 20.62 -23.29 -13.84
C THR A 70 19.29 -22.54 -13.83
N ILE A 71 19.03 -21.74 -14.87
CA ILE A 71 17.76 -21.01 -14.99
C ILE A 71 16.67 -22.02 -15.37
N GLY A 72 15.56 -21.97 -14.65
CA GLY A 72 14.40 -22.81 -14.90
C GLY A 72 13.58 -22.37 -16.11
N GLU A 73 12.37 -22.88 -16.21
CA GLU A 73 11.42 -22.44 -17.24
C GLU A 73 10.97 -21.01 -16.93
N TYR A 74 11.00 -20.13 -17.91
CA TYR A 74 10.61 -18.71 -17.81
C TYR A 74 9.74 -18.24 -18.97
N LYS A 75 9.13 -19.17 -19.71
CA LYS A 75 8.18 -18.90 -20.80
C LYS A 75 7.03 -19.87 -20.78
N GLY A 76 5.88 -19.43 -21.32
CA GLY A 76 4.73 -20.30 -21.54
C GLY A 76 3.91 -20.57 -20.28
N PHE A 77 4.04 -19.74 -19.27
CA PHE A 77 3.19 -19.80 -18.08
C PHE A 77 1.73 -19.52 -18.42
N THR A 78 0.85 -19.96 -17.55
CA THR A 78 -0.54 -19.53 -17.51
C THR A 78 -0.73 -18.77 -16.20
N LEU A 79 -0.98 -17.48 -16.32
CA LEU A 79 -1.04 -16.53 -15.21
C LEU A 79 -2.43 -15.94 -15.13
N ASP A 80 -2.92 -15.68 -13.94
CA ASP A 80 -4.16 -14.96 -13.71
C ASP A 80 -3.81 -13.54 -13.25
N ARG A 81 -4.39 -12.52 -13.93
CA ARG A 81 -4.24 -11.11 -13.59
C ARG A 81 -5.52 -10.65 -12.91
N TYR A 82 -5.42 -10.28 -11.65
CA TYR A 82 -6.56 -9.87 -10.84
C TYR A 82 -6.63 -8.35 -10.76
N THR A 83 -7.68 -7.75 -11.32
CA THR A 83 -7.90 -6.30 -11.25
C THR A 83 -9.08 -6.01 -10.33
N GLN A 84 -8.84 -5.19 -9.30
CA GLN A 84 -9.89 -4.72 -8.41
C GLN A 84 -10.87 -3.82 -9.17
N ALA A 85 -12.16 -4.08 -9.03
CA ALA A 85 -13.18 -3.22 -9.61
C ALA A 85 -13.29 -1.92 -8.79
N VAL A 86 -13.33 -0.78 -9.48
CA VAL A 86 -13.54 0.53 -8.83
C VAL A 86 -15.02 0.84 -8.78
N THR A 87 -15.56 0.94 -7.58
CA THR A 87 -16.97 1.23 -7.33
C THR A 87 -17.24 2.74 -7.24
N ASP A 88 -18.52 3.14 -7.19
CA ASP A 88 -18.90 4.52 -6.89
C ASP A 88 -18.56 4.90 -5.45
N ASP A 89 -18.57 3.94 -4.55
CA ASP A 89 -18.22 4.16 -3.14
C ASP A 89 -16.73 4.48 -3.00
N ASP A 90 -15.83 3.80 -3.74
CA ASP A 90 -14.39 4.11 -3.75
C ASP A 90 -14.14 5.54 -4.24
N VAL A 91 -14.83 5.94 -5.32
CA VAL A 91 -14.73 7.31 -5.86
C VAL A 91 -15.24 8.34 -4.83
N ASN A 92 -16.35 8.04 -4.16
CA ASN A 92 -16.89 8.94 -3.15
C ASN A 92 -15.99 9.01 -1.90
N ALA A 93 -15.39 7.90 -1.48
CA ALA A 93 -14.45 7.85 -0.35
C ALA A 93 -13.21 8.72 -0.64
N GLU A 94 -12.60 8.58 -1.82
CA GLU A 94 -11.45 9.40 -2.22
C GLU A 94 -11.79 10.89 -2.25
N ILE A 95 -12.97 11.24 -2.79
CA ILE A 95 -13.44 12.63 -2.81
C ILE A 95 -13.74 13.15 -1.40
N SER A 96 -14.33 12.33 -0.53
CA SER A 96 -14.61 12.71 0.86
C SER A 96 -13.34 13.05 1.62
N TYR A 97 -12.29 12.27 1.41
CA TYR A 97 -10.97 12.55 1.97
C TYR A 97 -10.44 13.94 1.56
N GLU A 98 -10.50 14.26 0.26
CA GLU A 98 -10.10 15.57 -0.26
C GLU A 98 -10.97 16.73 0.28
N LEU A 99 -12.27 16.49 0.49
CA LEU A 99 -13.17 17.48 1.06
C LEU A 99 -12.89 17.74 2.54
N GLN A 100 -12.46 16.71 3.29
CA GLN A 100 -12.03 16.81 4.68
C GLN A 100 -10.71 17.57 4.80
N ASP A 101 -9.69 17.21 4.00
CA ASP A 101 -8.38 17.90 4.00
C ASP A 101 -8.53 19.40 3.75
N LYS A 102 -9.46 19.78 2.86
CA LYS A 102 -9.79 21.16 2.54
C LYS A 102 -10.96 21.74 3.36
N GLY A 103 -11.28 21.10 4.48
CA GLY A 103 -12.33 21.53 5.40
C GLY A 103 -12.06 22.89 6.03
N THR A 104 -13.10 23.51 6.56
CA THR A 104 -13.02 24.84 7.18
C THR A 104 -13.25 24.77 8.69
N GLU A 105 -12.35 25.40 9.47
CA GLU A 105 -12.52 25.50 10.93
C GLU A 105 -13.84 26.21 11.28
N VAL A 106 -14.69 25.53 12.05
CA VAL A 106 -15.96 26.09 12.54
C VAL A 106 -15.71 26.83 13.84
N LYS A 107 -15.89 28.16 13.80
CA LYS A 107 -15.66 29.02 14.97
C LYS A 107 -16.90 29.14 15.88
N GLU A 108 -18.08 29.06 15.29
CA GLU A 108 -19.38 29.16 15.99
C GLU A 108 -20.29 28.08 15.42
N GLY A 109 -20.82 27.19 16.29
CA GLY A 109 -21.65 26.06 15.91
C GLY A 109 -21.44 24.87 16.84
N THR A 110 -21.94 23.75 16.42
CA THR A 110 -21.82 22.47 17.11
C THR A 110 -21.25 21.44 16.14
N VAL A 111 -20.57 20.45 16.70
CA VAL A 111 -20.09 19.27 15.96
C VAL A 111 -21.25 18.53 15.32
N GLU A 112 -21.06 18.14 14.08
CA GLU A 112 -21.95 17.31 13.29
C GLU A 112 -21.20 16.04 12.84
N GLU A 113 -21.91 15.03 12.40
CA GLU A 113 -21.34 13.82 11.79
C GLU A 113 -20.51 14.22 10.54
N GLY A 114 -19.34 13.62 10.37
CA GLY A 114 -18.37 13.95 9.31
C GLY A 114 -17.45 15.13 9.64
N ASP A 115 -17.64 15.86 10.75
CA ASP A 115 -16.68 16.88 11.16
C ASP A 115 -15.38 16.22 11.68
N THR A 116 -14.23 16.76 11.32
CA THR A 116 -12.95 16.40 11.95
C THR A 116 -12.80 17.20 13.24
N VAL A 117 -12.66 16.52 14.36
CA VAL A 117 -12.52 17.14 15.68
C VAL A 117 -11.11 16.92 16.24
N THR A 118 -10.61 17.92 16.98
CA THR A 118 -9.44 17.79 17.84
C THR A 118 -9.89 17.83 19.28
N ILE A 119 -9.63 16.79 20.03
CA ILE A 119 -10.09 16.59 21.40
C ILE A 119 -8.96 16.29 22.36
N ASN A 120 -9.16 16.63 23.63
CA ASN A 120 -8.41 16.06 24.75
C ASN A 120 -9.36 15.17 25.52
N PHE A 121 -8.95 13.97 25.88
CA PHE A 121 -9.77 13.08 26.67
C PHE A 121 -8.98 12.36 27.76
N THR A 122 -9.69 11.98 28.83
CA THR A 122 -9.18 11.13 29.89
C THR A 122 -10.25 10.11 30.23
N GLY A 123 -9.93 8.83 30.10
CA GLY A 123 -10.79 7.70 30.41
C GLY A 123 -10.42 7.06 31.73
N THR A 124 -11.42 6.65 32.50
CA THR A 124 -11.23 5.90 33.75
C THR A 124 -12.16 4.70 33.79
N VAL A 125 -11.68 3.60 34.36
CA VAL A 125 -12.48 2.41 34.68
C VAL A 125 -12.42 2.21 36.20
N ASP A 126 -13.57 2.08 36.84
CA ASP A 126 -13.69 2.01 38.32
C ASP A 126 -13.04 3.20 39.06
N GLY A 127 -12.83 4.33 38.37
CA GLY A 127 -12.21 5.55 38.89
C GLY A 127 -10.67 5.57 38.82
N GLU A 128 -10.06 4.60 38.17
CA GLU A 128 -8.62 4.52 37.91
C GLU A 128 -8.31 4.74 36.43
N ASP A 129 -7.26 5.47 36.14
CA ASP A 129 -6.78 5.68 34.76
C ASP A 129 -6.25 4.36 34.20
N PHE A 130 -6.33 4.17 32.88
CA PHE A 130 -5.82 2.98 32.18
C PHE A 130 -4.99 3.37 30.95
N ASP A 131 -4.10 2.47 30.54
CA ASP A 131 -3.25 2.66 29.36
C ASP A 131 -4.08 2.80 28.09
N GLY A 132 -3.76 3.81 27.25
CA GLY A 132 -4.53 4.14 26.07
C GLY A 132 -5.82 4.94 26.34
N GLY A 133 -6.22 5.12 27.63
CA GLY A 133 -7.43 5.83 28.00
C GLY A 133 -7.37 7.35 27.90
N SER A 134 -6.20 7.96 27.59
CA SER A 134 -6.03 9.41 27.59
C SER A 134 -5.16 9.88 26.46
N ALA A 135 -5.57 11.00 25.82
CA ALA A 135 -4.75 11.70 24.84
C ALA A 135 -5.02 13.21 24.86
N GLU A 136 -4.02 13.97 24.39
CA GLU A 136 -4.14 15.41 24.11
C GLU A 136 -4.00 15.64 22.60
N ASP A 137 -4.74 16.64 22.09
CA ASP A 137 -4.77 17.04 20.67
C ASP A 137 -5.05 15.87 19.70
N TYR A 138 -5.86 14.90 20.14
CA TYR A 138 -6.24 13.76 19.33
C TYR A 138 -7.24 14.18 18.24
N GLU A 139 -6.93 13.86 16.99
CA GLU A 139 -7.79 14.12 15.84
C GLU A 139 -8.54 12.86 15.42
N LEU A 140 -9.85 13.00 15.17
CA LEU A 140 -10.69 11.95 14.59
C LEU A 140 -11.80 12.56 13.74
N VAL A 141 -12.38 11.75 12.85
CA VAL A 141 -13.59 12.09 12.08
C VAL A 141 -14.82 11.49 12.76
N VAL A 142 -15.79 12.34 13.07
CA VAL A 142 -16.99 11.92 13.81
C VAL A 142 -17.86 11.03 12.93
N GLY A 143 -18.03 9.78 13.32
CA GLY A 143 -18.86 8.79 12.64
C GLY A 143 -18.07 7.75 11.82
N GLU A 144 -16.74 7.80 11.77
CA GLU A 144 -15.90 6.81 11.07
C GLU A 144 -15.48 5.63 11.96
N GLY A 145 -15.69 5.72 13.26
CA GLY A 145 -15.38 4.63 14.20
C GLY A 145 -13.90 4.55 14.60
N ASP A 146 -13.15 5.63 14.43
CA ASP A 146 -11.70 5.71 14.70
C ASP A 146 -11.31 5.34 16.14
N MET A 147 -12.21 5.62 17.09
CA MET A 147 -11.98 5.29 18.50
C MET A 147 -12.21 3.81 18.83
N GLY A 148 -12.93 3.05 17.97
CA GLY A 148 -13.27 1.67 18.21
C GLY A 148 -14.14 1.44 19.46
N ILE A 149 -14.77 2.49 20.02
CA ILE A 149 -15.62 2.44 21.20
C ILE A 149 -17.01 2.95 20.82
N ASP A 150 -18.00 2.06 20.81
CA ASP A 150 -19.36 2.38 20.44
C ASP A 150 -19.92 3.55 21.28
N GLY A 151 -20.45 4.55 20.61
CA GLY A 151 -21.04 5.72 21.23
C GLY A 151 -20.05 6.84 21.60
N PHE A 152 -18.75 6.67 21.39
CA PHE A 152 -17.76 7.71 21.68
C PHE A 152 -17.94 8.90 20.73
N GLU A 153 -17.91 8.64 19.44
CA GLU A 153 -18.00 9.68 18.40
C GLU A 153 -19.40 10.31 18.34
N GLU A 154 -20.47 9.53 18.45
CA GLU A 154 -21.83 10.03 18.56
C GLU A 154 -22.00 10.92 19.80
N GLY A 155 -21.24 10.61 20.86
CA GLY A 155 -21.18 11.43 22.06
C GLY A 155 -20.63 12.83 21.81
N LEU A 156 -19.82 13.05 20.77
CA LEU A 156 -19.25 14.35 20.41
C LEU A 156 -20.22 15.23 19.63
N VAL A 157 -21.20 14.63 18.94
CA VAL A 157 -22.21 15.37 18.18
C VAL A 157 -22.94 16.35 19.07
N GLY A 158 -23.07 17.58 18.62
CA GLY A 158 -23.70 18.67 19.34
C GLY A 158 -22.78 19.43 20.31
N MET A 159 -21.55 18.99 20.55
CA MET A 159 -20.58 19.71 21.38
C MET A 159 -20.12 21.02 20.70
N LYS A 160 -19.78 21.99 21.52
CA LYS A 160 -19.21 23.28 21.08
C LYS A 160 -17.73 23.37 21.39
N LYS A 161 -17.00 24.15 20.61
CA LYS A 161 -15.59 24.45 20.88
C LYS A 161 -15.38 24.90 22.34
N GLY A 162 -14.45 24.26 23.03
CA GLY A 162 -14.13 24.48 24.44
C GLY A 162 -15.07 23.79 25.43
N GLU A 163 -16.08 23.06 24.98
CA GLU A 163 -16.99 22.30 25.85
C GLU A 163 -16.30 21.04 26.35
N THR A 164 -16.60 20.68 27.61
CA THR A 164 -16.20 19.42 28.21
C THR A 164 -17.43 18.59 28.51
N LYS A 165 -17.44 17.32 28.12
CA LYS A 165 -18.53 16.36 28.31
C LYS A 165 -18.00 15.05 28.92
N GLU A 166 -18.79 14.42 29.75
CA GLU A 166 -18.53 13.07 30.26
C GLU A 166 -19.36 12.08 29.44
N LEU A 167 -18.69 11.05 28.91
CA LEU A 167 -19.29 9.93 28.19
C LEU A 167 -19.08 8.68 29.02
N THR A 168 -20.17 7.94 29.27
CA THR A 168 -20.11 6.63 29.93
C THR A 168 -20.34 5.58 28.87
N LEU A 169 -19.33 4.77 28.58
CA LEU A 169 -19.28 3.85 27.45
C LEU A 169 -18.80 2.48 27.90
N THR A 170 -19.11 1.45 27.13
CA THR A 170 -18.61 0.09 27.38
C THR A 170 -17.44 -0.17 26.45
N LEU A 171 -16.29 -0.55 27.01
CA LEU A 171 -15.14 -0.92 26.23
C LEU A 171 -15.41 -2.24 25.46
N PRO A 172 -15.01 -2.36 24.17
CA PRO A 172 -15.24 -3.55 23.39
C PRO A 172 -14.43 -4.76 23.93
N GLU A 173 -14.83 -5.95 23.48
CA GLU A 173 -14.03 -7.16 23.73
C GLU A 173 -12.69 -7.04 23.01
N GLY A 174 -11.58 -7.44 23.67
CA GLY A 174 -10.23 -7.33 23.11
C GLY A 174 -9.64 -5.92 23.13
N TYR A 175 -10.20 -5.00 23.91
CA TYR A 175 -9.69 -3.62 24.02
C TYR A 175 -8.26 -3.55 24.63
N SER A 176 -7.90 -4.52 25.44
CA SER A 176 -6.54 -4.65 26.03
C SER A 176 -6.02 -6.07 25.83
N ASP A 177 -4.70 -6.21 25.70
CA ASP A 177 -4.01 -7.50 25.47
C ASP A 177 -4.30 -8.56 26.53
N ASP A 178 -4.60 -8.15 27.77
CA ASP A 178 -4.87 -9.03 28.90
C ASP A 178 -6.36 -9.23 29.22
N ASP A 179 -7.25 -8.74 28.34
CA ASP A 179 -8.71 -8.79 28.51
C ASP A 179 -9.23 -8.12 29.79
N SER A 180 -8.37 -7.42 30.55
CA SER A 180 -8.73 -6.86 31.83
C SER A 180 -9.73 -5.73 31.76
N LEU A 181 -9.83 -5.08 30.60
CA LEU A 181 -10.72 -3.93 30.32
C LEU A 181 -11.93 -4.32 29.46
N SER A 182 -11.94 -5.49 28.84
CA SER A 182 -13.01 -5.95 27.96
C SER A 182 -14.38 -5.94 28.65
N GLY A 183 -15.35 -5.31 27.99
CA GLY A 183 -16.73 -5.22 28.45
C GLY A 183 -16.95 -4.35 29.71
N LYS A 184 -15.92 -3.66 30.21
CA LYS A 184 -16.07 -2.77 31.35
C LYS A 184 -16.65 -1.42 30.96
N GLU A 185 -17.37 -0.81 31.90
CA GLU A 185 -17.84 0.57 31.79
C GLU A 185 -16.65 1.52 32.05
N ALA A 186 -16.40 2.40 31.10
CA ALA A 186 -15.42 3.47 31.20
C ALA A 186 -16.10 4.84 31.15
N ILE A 187 -15.55 5.79 31.90
CA ILE A 187 -15.99 7.18 31.90
C ILE A 187 -14.92 8.01 31.21
N PHE A 188 -15.25 8.57 30.04
CA PHE A 188 -14.38 9.46 29.30
C PHE A 188 -14.77 10.91 29.53
N LYS A 189 -13.86 11.70 30.04
CA LYS A 189 -14.01 13.16 30.11
C LYS A 189 -13.37 13.77 28.88
N VAL A 190 -14.18 14.21 27.93
CA VAL A 190 -13.73 14.71 26.63
C VAL A 190 -13.88 16.23 26.58
N THR A 191 -12.84 16.93 26.11
CA THR A 191 -12.84 18.39 25.89
C THR A 191 -12.56 18.67 24.42
N LEU A 192 -13.53 19.31 23.73
CA LEU A 192 -13.40 19.69 22.32
C LEU A 192 -12.51 20.94 22.19
N GLN A 193 -11.37 20.82 21.51
CA GLN A 193 -10.44 21.91 21.27
C GLN A 193 -10.83 22.75 20.05
N LYS A 194 -11.04 22.10 18.93
CA LYS A 194 -11.47 22.70 17.65
C LYS A 194 -12.17 21.63 16.81
N PHE A 195 -12.86 22.05 15.78
CA PHE A 195 -13.35 21.15 14.73
C PHE A 195 -13.40 21.85 13.39
N THR A 196 -13.23 21.07 12.34
CA THR A 196 -13.32 21.47 10.95
C THR A 196 -14.46 20.72 10.29
N ARG A 197 -15.17 21.42 9.41
CA ARG A 197 -16.24 20.82 8.61
C ARG A 197 -15.77 20.60 7.20
N PRO A 198 -15.95 19.40 6.62
CA PRO A 198 -15.60 19.14 5.25
C PRO A 198 -16.32 20.10 4.30
N SER A 199 -15.66 20.41 3.20
CA SER A 199 -16.26 21.23 2.15
C SER A 199 -17.36 20.46 1.44
N GLU A 200 -18.40 21.18 0.95
CA GLU A 200 -19.39 20.56 0.07
C GLU A 200 -18.85 20.39 -1.35
N LEU A 201 -19.08 19.21 -1.95
CA LEU A 201 -18.73 18.96 -3.34
C LEU A 201 -19.69 19.70 -4.29
N THR A 202 -19.23 20.80 -4.83
CA THR A 202 -19.98 21.64 -5.77
C THR A 202 -19.10 22.01 -6.98
N ASP A 203 -19.70 22.40 -8.10
CA ASP A 203 -18.92 22.90 -9.26
C ASP A 203 -18.05 24.10 -8.90
N GLU A 204 -18.49 24.95 -7.95
CA GLU A 204 -17.70 26.09 -7.45
C GLU A 204 -16.47 25.61 -6.67
N TRP A 205 -16.65 24.61 -5.81
CA TRP A 205 -15.55 24.00 -5.08
C TRP A 205 -14.54 23.34 -6.04
N VAL A 206 -15.03 22.54 -7.00
CA VAL A 206 -14.21 21.87 -7.99
C VAL A 206 -13.37 22.86 -8.79
N THR A 207 -13.99 23.91 -9.31
CA THR A 207 -13.27 24.93 -10.11
C THR A 207 -12.29 25.79 -9.30
N SER A 208 -12.48 25.84 -7.97
CA SER A 208 -11.60 26.60 -7.07
C SER A 208 -10.42 25.78 -6.54
N ASN A 209 -10.56 24.47 -6.46
CA ASN A 209 -9.58 23.60 -5.81
C ASN A 209 -8.92 22.60 -6.75
N THR A 210 -9.43 22.45 -7.99
CA THR A 210 -8.93 21.49 -9.00
C THR A 210 -8.85 22.15 -10.38
N ASP A 211 -8.28 21.45 -11.36
CA ASP A 211 -8.23 21.89 -12.75
C ASP A 211 -9.50 21.52 -13.56
N TYR A 212 -10.50 20.92 -12.92
CA TYR A 212 -11.76 20.47 -13.56
C TYR A 212 -12.84 21.55 -13.48
N LYS A 213 -13.88 21.41 -14.33
CA LYS A 213 -14.92 22.43 -14.48
C LYS A 213 -16.25 22.07 -13.83
N SER A 214 -16.43 20.83 -13.47
CA SER A 214 -17.67 20.34 -12.88
C SER A 214 -17.40 19.13 -11.97
N VAL A 215 -18.35 18.84 -11.08
CA VAL A 215 -18.35 17.65 -10.23
C VAL A 215 -18.24 16.37 -11.08
N ASP A 216 -18.95 16.29 -12.21
CA ASP A 216 -18.92 15.11 -13.09
C ASP A 216 -17.54 14.89 -13.71
N GLU A 217 -16.88 15.97 -14.20
CA GLU A 217 -15.51 15.88 -14.73
C GLU A 217 -14.52 15.44 -13.64
N TYR A 218 -14.67 15.97 -12.43
CA TYR A 218 -13.82 15.62 -11.31
C TYR A 218 -14.02 14.17 -10.85
N LYS A 219 -15.28 13.73 -10.65
CA LYS A 219 -15.59 12.32 -10.31
C LYS A 219 -15.05 11.35 -11.36
N LYS A 220 -15.21 11.69 -12.64
CA LYS A 220 -14.63 10.88 -13.71
C LYS A 220 -13.11 10.79 -13.62
N SER A 221 -12.44 11.89 -13.35
CA SER A 221 -10.97 11.90 -13.19
C SER A 221 -10.51 11.08 -11.99
N VAL A 222 -11.20 11.16 -10.86
CA VAL A 222 -10.91 10.33 -9.68
C VAL A 222 -11.07 8.85 -10.02
N ARG A 223 -12.16 8.48 -10.69
CA ARG A 223 -12.37 7.09 -11.15
C ARG A 223 -11.26 6.64 -12.10
N ASP A 224 -10.95 7.42 -13.14
CA ASP A 224 -9.89 7.09 -14.11
C ASP A 224 -8.53 6.87 -13.39
N ASN A 225 -8.26 7.63 -12.32
CA ASN A 225 -7.05 7.48 -11.51
C ASN A 225 -7.08 6.20 -10.65
N LEU A 226 -8.20 5.91 -9.99
CA LEU A 226 -8.36 4.69 -9.19
C LEU A 226 -8.27 3.44 -10.07
N GLU A 227 -8.93 3.44 -11.24
CA GLU A 227 -8.84 2.35 -12.23
C GLU A 227 -7.39 2.15 -12.72
N LYS A 228 -6.66 3.24 -12.95
CA LYS A 228 -5.25 3.17 -13.32
C LYS A 228 -4.40 2.60 -12.18
N GLN A 229 -4.64 2.99 -10.94
CA GLN A 229 -3.94 2.43 -9.77
C GLN A 229 -4.24 0.94 -9.63
N ALA A 230 -5.51 0.52 -9.72
CA ALA A 230 -5.90 -0.88 -9.68
C ALA A 230 -5.23 -1.71 -10.79
N ALA A 231 -5.15 -1.17 -12.01
CA ALA A 231 -4.47 -1.82 -13.12
C ALA A 231 -2.95 -1.95 -12.87
N THR A 232 -2.31 -0.91 -12.32
CA THR A 232 -0.87 -0.94 -11.99
C THR A 232 -0.58 -1.96 -10.89
N THR A 233 -1.42 -2.02 -9.85
CA THR A 233 -1.31 -3.02 -8.78
C THR A 233 -1.42 -4.43 -9.35
N ALA A 234 -2.43 -4.67 -10.21
CA ALA A 234 -2.63 -5.96 -10.88
C ALA A 234 -1.43 -6.37 -11.75
N ASP A 235 -0.79 -5.42 -12.45
CA ASP A 235 0.41 -5.68 -13.25
C ASP A 235 1.61 -6.01 -12.37
N ASN A 236 1.80 -5.32 -11.25
CA ASN A 236 2.89 -5.58 -10.32
C ASN A 236 2.74 -6.96 -9.65
N GLU A 237 1.53 -7.34 -9.24
CA GLU A 237 1.24 -8.68 -8.70
C GLU A 237 1.46 -9.78 -9.73
N LEU A 238 1.06 -9.54 -10.97
CA LEU A 238 1.28 -10.46 -12.09
C LEU A 238 2.77 -10.66 -12.34
N TYR A 239 3.58 -9.59 -12.36
CA TYR A 239 5.03 -9.65 -12.53
C TYR A 239 5.69 -10.42 -11.38
N ALA A 240 5.34 -10.11 -10.14
CA ALA A 240 5.84 -10.81 -8.96
C ALA A 240 5.50 -12.30 -8.99
N THR A 241 4.26 -12.65 -9.38
CA THR A 241 3.82 -14.04 -9.52
C THR A 241 4.60 -14.78 -10.61
N ALA A 242 4.81 -14.15 -11.75
CA ALA A 242 5.59 -14.74 -12.86
C ALA A 242 7.06 -14.92 -12.44
N TRP A 243 7.64 -13.95 -11.76
CA TRP A 243 9.00 -13.97 -11.27
C TRP A 243 9.23 -15.06 -10.21
N SER A 244 8.32 -15.20 -9.25
CA SER A 244 8.38 -16.26 -8.23
C SER A 244 8.46 -17.65 -8.87
N GLN A 245 7.67 -17.91 -9.92
CA GLN A 245 7.73 -19.20 -10.64
C GLN A 245 9.09 -19.45 -11.30
N VAL A 246 9.77 -18.41 -11.79
CA VAL A 246 11.12 -18.52 -12.36
C VAL A 246 12.16 -18.80 -11.27
N LEU A 247 12.05 -18.10 -10.13
CA LEU A 247 12.92 -18.34 -8.98
C LEU A 247 12.78 -19.80 -8.50
N ASP A 248 11.57 -20.27 -8.25
CA ASP A 248 11.29 -21.62 -7.77
C ASP A 248 11.77 -22.72 -8.73
N ALA A 249 11.78 -22.43 -10.03
CA ALA A 249 12.23 -23.38 -11.06
C ALA A 249 13.75 -23.32 -11.28
N SER A 250 14.44 -22.34 -10.72
CA SER A 250 15.88 -22.14 -10.92
C SER A 250 16.71 -22.79 -9.81
N GLU A 251 17.96 -23.12 -10.08
CA GLU A 251 18.85 -23.78 -9.11
C GLU A 251 20.21 -23.08 -9.08
N ILE A 252 20.58 -22.52 -7.94
CA ILE A 252 21.90 -21.97 -7.69
C ILE A 252 22.92 -23.11 -7.52
N LYS A 253 23.99 -23.08 -8.30
CA LYS A 253 25.12 -24.02 -8.19
C LYS A 253 26.18 -23.52 -7.24
N LYS A 254 26.43 -22.24 -7.25
CA LYS A 254 27.38 -21.52 -6.39
C LYS A 254 27.19 -20.01 -6.54
N TYR A 255 27.57 -19.28 -5.52
CA TYR A 255 27.57 -17.82 -5.57
C TYR A 255 28.94 -17.28 -6.00
N PRO A 256 28.99 -16.22 -6.84
CA PRO A 256 30.23 -15.48 -7.09
C PRO A 256 30.59 -14.63 -5.86
N GLU A 257 31.70 -14.97 -5.19
CA GLU A 257 32.08 -14.39 -3.90
C GLU A 257 32.20 -12.86 -3.92
N GLU A 258 32.69 -12.28 -5.00
CA GLU A 258 32.86 -10.82 -5.13
C GLU A 258 31.51 -10.10 -5.24
N GLU A 259 30.52 -10.70 -5.92
CA GLU A 259 29.17 -10.15 -6.03
C GLU A 259 28.44 -10.19 -4.69
N VAL A 260 28.50 -11.33 -3.99
CA VAL A 260 27.88 -11.48 -2.65
C VAL A 260 28.49 -10.47 -1.70
N LYS A 261 29.82 -10.37 -1.65
CA LYS A 261 30.50 -9.42 -0.78
C LYS A 261 30.09 -7.97 -1.07
N LYS A 262 30.00 -7.60 -2.36
CA LYS A 262 29.56 -6.25 -2.76
C LYS A 262 28.13 -5.98 -2.30
N ALA A 263 27.21 -6.93 -2.48
CA ALA A 263 25.81 -6.80 -2.07
C ALA A 263 25.69 -6.69 -0.55
N GLU A 264 26.45 -7.49 0.21
CA GLU A 264 26.50 -7.44 1.67
C GLU A 264 27.03 -6.08 2.18
N GLU A 265 28.14 -5.59 1.62
CA GLU A 265 28.71 -4.30 1.96
C GLU A 265 27.74 -3.15 1.65
N ASN A 266 27.05 -3.20 0.51
CA ASN A 266 26.04 -2.21 0.14
C ASN A 266 24.84 -2.21 1.11
N TYR A 267 24.31 -3.39 1.44
CA TYR A 267 23.18 -3.51 2.39
C TYR A 267 23.56 -2.98 3.76
N LYS A 268 24.72 -3.36 4.29
CA LYS A 268 25.23 -2.86 5.57
C LYS A 268 25.40 -1.34 5.58
N ALA A 269 25.88 -0.78 4.47
CA ALA A 269 26.06 0.67 4.33
C ALA A 269 24.73 1.46 4.42
N LEU A 270 23.60 0.88 4.01
CA LEU A 270 22.28 1.52 4.17
C LEU A 270 21.91 1.69 5.65
N TYR A 271 22.11 0.67 6.47
CA TYR A 271 21.85 0.72 7.92
C TYR A 271 22.79 1.69 8.63
N GLU A 272 24.09 1.65 8.27
CA GLU A 272 25.08 2.61 8.78
C GLU A 272 24.72 4.05 8.41
N GLN A 273 24.18 4.27 7.22
CA GLN A 273 23.74 5.60 6.79
C GLN A 273 22.49 6.03 7.54
N SER A 274 21.53 5.12 7.74
CA SER A 274 20.32 5.38 8.54
C SER A 274 20.67 5.75 9.98
N ALA A 275 21.58 5.04 10.61
CA ALA A 275 22.04 5.37 11.96
C ALA A 275 22.67 6.77 12.00
N LYS A 276 23.55 7.09 11.06
CA LYS A 276 24.17 8.43 10.95
C LYS A 276 23.15 9.55 10.72
N ASP A 277 22.14 9.32 9.90
CA ASP A 277 21.10 10.32 9.60
C ASP A 277 20.20 10.60 10.82
N ASN A 278 20.13 9.64 11.75
CA ASN A 278 19.42 9.79 13.02
C ASN A 278 20.33 10.17 14.20
N ASP A 279 21.63 10.44 13.95
CA ASP A 279 22.63 10.79 14.98
C ASP A 279 22.77 9.72 16.10
N ILE A 280 22.64 8.42 15.74
CA ILE A 280 22.80 7.29 16.65
C ILE A 280 23.90 6.32 16.15
N GLU A 281 24.41 5.44 17.02
CA GLU A 281 25.27 4.35 16.59
C GLU A 281 24.46 3.22 15.96
N LEU A 282 25.09 2.45 15.04
CA LEU A 282 24.42 1.30 14.41
C LEU A 282 23.91 0.29 15.46
N SER A 283 24.67 0.05 16.50
CA SER A 283 24.26 -0.83 17.62
C SER A 283 22.95 -0.39 18.29
N ASP A 284 22.75 0.93 18.45
CA ASP A 284 21.54 1.47 19.06
C ASP A 284 20.32 1.32 18.13
N LEU A 285 20.56 1.46 16.81
CA LEU A 285 19.54 1.23 15.80
C LEU A 285 19.11 -0.24 15.76
N LEU A 286 20.07 -1.17 15.81
CA LEU A 286 19.79 -2.61 15.83
C LEU A 286 19.05 -3.02 17.11
N GLU A 287 19.48 -2.51 18.26
CA GLU A 287 18.80 -2.77 19.56
C GLU A 287 17.34 -2.28 19.54
N ALA A 288 17.09 -1.10 18.94
CA ALA A 288 15.72 -0.57 18.80
C ALA A 288 14.81 -1.47 17.94
N TRP A 289 15.39 -2.24 17.02
CA TRP A 289 14.67 -3.20 16.17
C TRP A 289 14.73 -4.64 16.70
N GLY A 290 15.33 -4.85 17.87
CA GLY A 290 15.43 -6.15 18.51
C GLY A 290 16.42 -7.12 17.85
N LEU A 291 17.37 -6.59 17.06
CA LEU A 291 18.40 -7.36 16.36
C LEU A 291 19.72 -7.35 17.14
N THR A 292 20.40 -8.48 17.20
CA THR A 292 21.80 -8.54 17.62
C THR A 292 22.73 -8.27 16.42
N GLU A 293 24.00 -7.95 16.68
CA GLU A 293 25.00 -7.82 15.61
C GLU A 293 25.16 -9.13 14.79
N GLU A 294 25.03 -10.30 15.46
CA GLU A 294 25.12 -11.61 14.80
C GLU A 294 23.91 -11.86 13.88
N ASP A 295 22.69 -11.54 14.35
CA ASP A 295 21.48 -11.65 13.54
C ASP A 295 21.55 -10.72 12.33
N PHE A 296 22.06 -9.51 12.50
CA PHE A 296 22.23 -8.54 11.44
C PHE A 296 23.29 -8.99 10.38
N GLU A 297 24.42 -9.57 10.82
CA GLU A 297 25.41 -10.13 9.90
C GLU A 297 24.81 -11.30 9.08
N GLU A 298 23.98 -12.15 9.72
CA GLU A 298 23.28 -13.23 9.01
C GLU A 298 22.23 -12.66 8.02
N GLU A 299 21.48 -11.64 8.42
CA GLU A 299 20.53 -10.95 7.53
C GLU A 299 21.24 -10.31 6.32
N CYS A 300 22.34 -9.60 6.55
CA CYS A 300 23.15 -9.01 5.45
C CYS A 300 23.61 -10.08 4.44
N LYS A 301 24.05 -11.23 4.94
CA LYS A 301 24.48 -12.33 4.08
C LYS A 301 23.32 -12.95 3.30
N ASN A 302 22.20 -13.23 3.97
CA ASN A 302 21.01 -13.81 3.35
C ASN A 302 20.44 -12.87 2.28
N TYR A 303 20.38 -11.57 2.58
CA TYR A 303 20.01 -10.56 1.59
C TYR A 303 20.93 -10.57 0.38
N ALA A 304 22.24 -10.57 0.62
CA ALA A 304 23.24 -10.55 -0.45
C ALA A 304 23.16 -11.80 -1.35
N GLU A 305 22.99 -12.98 -0.76
CA GLU A 305 22.81 -14.21 -1.52
C GLU A 305 21.54 -14.17 -2.38
N SER A 306 20.41 -13.74 -1.82
CA SER A 306 19.13 -13.60 -2.56
C SER A 306 19.23 -12.56 -3.69
N LYS A 307 19.87 -11.42 -3.43
CA LYS A 307 20.07 -10.36 -4.41
C LYS A 307 20.94 -10.85 -5.58
N VAL A 308 22.03 -11.56 -5.29
CA VAL A 308 22.93 -12.11 -6.30
C VAL A 308 22.26 -13.23 -7.09
N GLU A 309 21.47 -14.08 -6.45
CA GLU A 309 20.66 -15.09 -7.13
C GLU A 309 19.74 -14.45 -8.16
N GLN A 310 18.94 -13.47 -7.74
CA GLN A 310 18.08 -12.70 -8.63
C GLN A 310 18.84 -12.11 -9.82
N ASN A 311 19.95 -11.41 -9.54
CA ASN A 311 20.74 -10.76 -10.57
C ASN A 311 21.39 -11.74 -11.57
N LEU A 312 21.80 -12.93 -11.11
CA LEU A 312 22.30 -14.00 -11.98
C LEU A 312 21.22 -14.53 -12.92
N ILE A 313 20.01 -14.78 -12.41
CA ILE A 313 18.89 -15.26 -13.22
C ILE A 313 18.46 -14.19 -14.22
N VAL A 314 18.27 -12.95 -13.77
CA VAL A 314 17.92 -11.80 -14.62
C VAL A 314 18.93 -11.61 -15.75
N GLN A 315 20.23 -11.54 -15.43
CA GLN A 315 21.27 -11.40 -16.44
C GLN A 315 21.34 -12.58 -17.40
N GLY A 316 21.10 -13.78 -16.89
CA GLY A 316 21.11 -14.97 -17.73
C GLY A 316 19.95 -15.00 -18.73
N ILE A 317 18.77 -14.51 -18.37
CA ILE A 317 17.62 -14.35 -19.27
C ILE A 317 17.90 -13.23 -20.28
N ILE A 318 18.46 -12.09 -19.83
CA ILE A 318 18.87 -11.00 -20.72
C ILE A 318 19.86 -11.52 -21.78
N ASP A 319 20.89 -12.26 -21.37
CA ASP A 319 21.91 -12.82 -22.28
C ASP A 319 21.30 -13.85 -23.27
N ALA A 320 20.38 -14.70 -22.79
CA ALA A 320 19.75 -15.74 -23.60
C ALA A 320 18.76 -15.19 -24.64
N GLU A 321 18.02 -14.13 -24.30
CA GLU A 321 16.98 -13.55 -25.15
C GLU A 321 17.46 -12.31 -25.93
N GLY A 322 18.66 -11.81 -25.62
CA GLY A 322 19.21 -10.60 -26.24
C GLY A 322 18.40 -9.35 -25.89
N LEU A 323 17.88 -9.29 -24.66
CA LEU A 323 17.18 -8.11 -24.18
C LEU A 323 18.16 -6.96 -23.98
N SER A 324 17.70 -5.74 -24.18
CA SER A 324 18.53 -4.54 -24.03
C SER A 324 17.94 -3.61 -22.98
N LEU A 325 18.79 -3.07 -22.12
CA LEU A 325 18.40 -2.01 -21.17
C LEU A 325 18.44 -0.60 -21.78
N ASN A 326 18.66 -0.51 -23.11
CA ASN A 326 18.73 0.74 -23.87
C ASN A 326 17.72 0.80 -25.03
N ASP A 327 16.73 -0.09 -25.06
CA ASP A 327 15.68 -0.10 -26.06
C ASP A 327 14.47 0.77 -25.65
N LYS A 328 13.48 0.87 -26.54
CA LYS A 328 12.27 1.67 -26.29
C LYS A 328 11.45 1.09 -25.12
N GLU A 329 11.40 -0.22 -24.97
CA GLU A 329 10.62 -0.87 -23.93
C GLU A 329 11.20 -0.56 -22.55
N THR A 330 12.52 -0.56 -22.41
CA THR A 330 13.18 -0.11 -21.19
C THR A 330 12.99 1.38 -20.93
N GLU A 331 12.92 2.21 -21.97
CA GLU A 331 12.63 3.64 -21.80
C GLU A 331 11.22 3.87 -21.28
N ASP A 332 10.21 3.07 -21.73
CA ASP A 332 8.86 3.12 -21.22
C ASP A 332 8.83 2.68 -19.72
N LEU A 333 9.60 1.66 -19.33
CA LEU A 333 9.75 1.24 -17.93
C LEU A 333 10.43 2.30 -17.06
N LYS A 334 11.45 2.99 -17.56
CA LYS A 334 12.06 4.13 -16.86
C LYS A 334 11.04 5.22 -16.56
N ASN A 335 10.21 5.58 -17.55
CA ASN A 335 9.17 6.58 -17.35
C ASN A 335 8.15 6.17 -16.28
N ASN A 336 7.78 4.89 -16.21
CA ASN A 336 6.90 4.38 -15.15
C ASN A 336 7.59 4.50 -13.78
N LEU A 337 8.86 4.11 -13.70
CA LEU A 337 9.64 4.25 -12.46
C LEU A 337 9.68 5.71 -11.96
N LEU A 338 9.88 6.68 -12.86
CA LEU A 338 9.89 8.11 -12.50
C LEU A 338 8.54 8.53 -11.90
N VAL A 339 7.44 8.04 -12.45
CA VAL A 339 6.08 8.33 -11.93
C VAL A 339 5.88 7.69 -10.57
N ASP A 340 6.27 6.42 -10.41
CA ASP A 340 6.08 5.66 -9.17
C ASP A 340 6.88 6.26 -8.00
N TYR A 341 8.08 6.78 -8.28
CA TYR A 341 8.94 7.44 -7.29
C TYR A 341 8.69 8.95 -7.14
N GLY A 342 7.82 9.54 -7.99
CA GLY A 342 7.52 10.96 -7.96
C GLY A 342 8.74 11.85 -8.23
N VAL A 343 9.68 11.39 -9.07
CA VAL A 343 10.89 12.11 -9.47
C VAL A 343 10.81 12.54 -10.95
N GLU A 344 11.59 13.55 -11.32
CA GLU A 344 11.55 14.13 -12.66
C GLU A 344 12.53 13.46 -13.64
N SER A 345 13.57 12.79 -13.12
CA SER A 345 14.62 12.21 -13.94
C SER A 345 15.26 10.95 -13.35
N ILE A 346 15.82 10.11 -14.24
CA ILE A 346 16.57 8.92 -13.82
C ILE A 346 17.83 9.30 -13.03
N ASP A 347 18.40 10.48 -13.30
CA ASP A 347 19.58 10.99 -12.58
C ASP A 347 19.25 11.24 -11.10
N GLU A 348 18.02 11.66 -10.77
CA GLU A 348 17.56 11.79 -9.38
C GLU A 348 17.46 10.44 -8.68
N LEU A 349 16.99 9.39 -9.38
CA LEU A 349 16.99 8.03 -8.85
C LEU A 349 18.42 7.53 -8.62
N ILE A 350 19.31 7.76 -9.59
CA ILE A 350 20.72 7.37 -9.47
C ILE A 350 21.41 8.12 -8.31
N GLU A 351 21.10 9.41 -8.10
CA GLU A 351 21.63 10.17 -6.96
C GLU A 351 21.11 9.62 -5.62
N ALA A 352 19.87 9.18 -5.59
CA ALA A 352 19.22 8.68 -4.38
C ALA A 352 19.62 7.24 -4.02
N TYR A 353 19.77 6.36 -5.03
CA TYR A 353 19.88 4.92 -4.83
C TYR A 353 21.17 4.29 -5.40
N GLY A 354 21.88 4.99 -6.27
CA GLY A 354 23.05 4.50 -6.99
C GLY A 354 22.71 3.91 -8.35
N GLU A 355 23.68 4.00 -9.26
CA GLU A 355 23.53 3.56 -10.66
C GLU A 355 23.31 2.04 -10.76
N ASP A 356 24.02 1.25 -9.97
CA ASP A 356 23.90 -0.21 -9.97
C ASP A 356 22.47 -0.63 -9.57
N GLU A 357 21.92 -0.09 -8.49
CA GLU A 357 20.58 -0.42 -7.98
C GLU A 357 19.49 -0.06 -9.00
N VAL A 358 19.60 1.12 -9.63
CA VAL A 358 18.65 1.55 -10.66
C VAL A 358 18.73 0.64 -11.89
N ASN A 359 19.94 0.24 -12.32
CA ASN A 359 20.12 -0.67 -13.45
C ASN A 359 19.61 -2.09 -13.15
N GLU A 360 19.81 -2.60 -11.93
CA GLU A 360 19.32 -3.90 -11.48
C GLU A 360 17.78 -3.92 -11.45
N SER A 361 17.15 -2.87 -10.94
CA SER A 361 15.69 -2.71 -10.94
C SER A 361 15.11 -2.67 -12.34
N LEU A 362 15.70 -1.89 -13.24
CA LEU A 362 15.29 -1.83 -14.64
C LEU A 362 15.48 -3.17 -15.36
N ALA A 363 16.55 -3.89 -15.05
CA ALA A 363 16.81 -5.20 -15.62
C ALA A 363 15.77 -6.23 -15.19
N LEU A 364 15.42 -6.23 -13.89
CA LEU A 364 14.36 -7.09 -13.35
C LEU A 364 13.01 -6.78 -14.02
N LEU A 365 12.56 -5.54 -14.00
CA LEU A 365 11.31 -5.13 -14.65
C LEU A 365 11.26 -5.49 -16.13
N ARG A 366 12.39 -5.34 -16.84
CA ARG A 366 12.50 -5.71 -18.26
C ARG A 366 12.32 -7.21 -18.49
N VAL A 367 12.89 -8.04 -17.60
CA VAL A 367 12.76 -9.50 -17.64
C VAL A 367 11.36 -9.93 -17.23
N GLU A 368 10.80 -9.41 -16.16
CA GLU A 368 9.43 -9.71 -15.72
C GLU A 368 8.41 -9.42 -16.80
N LYS A 369 8.49 -8.23 -17.41
CA LYS A 369 7.65 -7.88 -18.55
C LYS A 369 7.80 -8.88 -19.70
N PHE A 370 9.03 -9.24 -20.06
CA PHE A 370 9.29 -10.24 -21.09
C PHE A 370 8.64 -11.59 -20.74
N ILE A 371 8.78 -12.07 -19.50
CA ILE A 371 8.18 -13.35 -19.05
C ILE A 371 6.67 -13.32 -19.23
N VAL A 372 6.01 -12.24 -18.79
CA VAL A 372 4.56 -12.08 -18.92
C VAL A 372 4.14 -12.01 -20.39
N GLU A 373 4.87 -11.30 -21.26
CA GLU A 373 4.62 -11.24 -22.70
C GLU A 373 4.76 -12.62 -23.40
N GLN A 374 5.56 -13.53 -22.84
CA GLN A 374 5.73 -14.92 -23.32
C GLN A 374 4.75 -15.91 -22.66
N SER A 375 3.82 -15.43 -21.84
CA SER A 375 2.86 -16.21 -21.07
C SER A 375 1.43 -16.03 -21.58
N THR A 376 0.53 -16.91 -21.15
CA THR A 376 -0.92 -16.71 -21.35
C THR A 376 -1.48 -16.05 -20.10
N VAL A 377 -2.05 -14.87 -20.25
CA VAL A 377 -2.65 -14.12 -19.14
C VAL A 377 -4.17 -14.24 -19.22
N ASN A 378 -4.80 -14.67 -18.13
CA ASN A 378 -6.24 -14.66 -17.96
C ASN A 378 -6.63 -13.46 -17.10
N GLU A 379 -7.49 -12.61 -17.63
CA GLU A 379 -8.04 -11.47 -16.88
C GLU A 379 -9.09 -11.96 -15.88
N LYS A 380 -8.98 -11.49 -14.64
CA LYS A 380 -9.89 -11.78 -13.53
C LYS A 380 -10.28 -10.49 -12.84
N THR A 381 -11.50 -10.44 -12.27
CA THR A 381 -11.94 -9.33 -11.45
C THR A 381 -11.93 -9.74 -9.97
N GLY A 382 -11.50 -8.85 -9.08
CA GLY A 382 -11.35 -9.12 -7.66
C GLY A 382 -9.90 -9.31 -7.24
N SER A 383 -9.66 -10.07 -6.18
CA SER A 383 -8.34 -10.43 -5.70
C SER A 383 -8.06 -11.93 -5.88
N ALA A 384 -6.79 -12.33 -5.76
CA ALA A 384 -6.41 -13.74 -5.79
C ALA A 384 -6.99 -14.53 -4.60
N GLU A 385 -7.22 -13.85 -3.47
CA GLU A 385 -7.79 -14.44 -2.25
C GLU A 385 -9.32 -14.55 -2.31
N ASP A 386 -9.97 -13.60 -3.02
CA ASP A 386 -11.42 -13.54 -3.15
C ASP A 386 -11.82 -13.19 -4.60
N PRO A 387 -11.64 -14.10 -5.56
CA PRO A 387 -11.99 -13.84 -6.95
C PRO A 387 -13.52 -13.73 -7.09
N ILE A 388 -13.99 -12.65 -7.73
CA ILE A 388 -15.41 -12.48 -8.03
C ILE A 388 -15.81 -13.51 -9.11
N GLU A 389 -16.53 -14.57 -8.73
CA GLU A 389 -16.94 -15.67 -9.63
C GLU A 389 -18.07 -15.29 -10.60
N ASN A 390 -18.43 -14.03 -10.80
CA ASN A 390 -19.54 -13.61 -11.66
C ASN A 390 -19.09 -12.82 -12.88
N GLU A 391 -18.95 -13.50 -14.01
CA GLU A 391 -18.81 -12.88 -15.34
C GLU A 391 -20.10 -12.17 -15.84
N ASP A 392 -21.24 -12.25 -15.12
CA ASP A 392 -22.55 -11.75 -15.58
C ASP A 392 -23.05 -10.46 -14.92
N ALA A 393 -22.26 -9.80 -14.07
CA ALA A 393 -22.74 -8.66 -13.27
C ALA A 393 -22.68 -7.28 -13.97
N TYR A 394 -22.23 -7.20 -15.22
CA TYR A 394 -22.05 -5.89 -15.89
C TYR A 394 -23.06 -5.59 -17.02
N SER A 395 -24.19 -6.31 -17.12
CA SER A 395 -25.13 -6.06 -18.22
C SER A 395 -26.50 -5.48 -17.86
N ASP A 396 -26.85 -5.22 -16.59
CA ASP A 396 -28.19 -4.72 -16.23
C ASP A 396 -28.17 -3.60 -15.17
N ALA A 397 -27.53 -2.48 -15.45
CA ALA A 397 -27.73 -1.23 -14.72
C ALA A 397 -28.38 -0.16 -15.61
N GLU A 398 -29.40 -0.52 -16.38
CA GLU A 398 -30.38 0.42 -16.93
C GLU A 398 -31.78 -0.10 -16.68
N ASN A 399 -32.53 0.65 -15.87
CA ASN A 399 -34.00 0.59 -15.68
C ASN A 399 -34.54 -0.28 -14.55
N THR A 400 -34.71 0.29 -13.38
CA THR A 400 -35.96 0.11 -12.62
C THR A 400 -36.40 1.42 -12.00
N ASP A 401 -37.33 2.01 -12.71
CA ASP A 401 -38.23 3.07 -12.27
C ASP A 401 -39.06 2.61 -11.07
N SER A 402 -39.31 3.55 -10.21
CA SER A 402 -40.13 3.46 -8.99
C SER A 402 -41.50 2.86 -9.22
N GLU A 403 -41.90 1.85 -8.44
CA GLU A 403 -43.27 1.67 -8.04
C GLU A 403 -43.36 1.31 -6.54
N LEU A 404 -43.94 2.26 -5.80
CA LEU A 404 -44.51 2.11 -4.49
C LEU A 404 -45.59 1.01 -4.52
N MET A 405 -45.48 0.02 -3.63
CA MET A 405 -46.67 -0.78 -3.27
C MET A 405 -46.85 -0.81 -1.78
N GLU A 406 -48.09 -0.44 -1.46
CA GLU A 406 -48.70 -0.32 -0.16
C GLU A 406 -48.82 -1.68 0.57
N ASP A 407 -48.76 -1.54 1.88
CA ASP A 407 -49.22 -2.42 2.95
C ASP A 407 -50.53 -3.19 2.66
N ASP A 408 -50.50 -4.51 2.88
CA ASP A 408 -51.70 -5.22 3.30
C ASP A 408 -51.35 -6.42 4.20
N GLY A 409 -51.77 -6.27 5.45
CA GLY A 409 -51.67 -7.28 6.48
C GLY A 409 -52.67 -8.41 6.31
N SER A 410 -52.29 -9.62 6.63
CA SER A 410 -53.19 -10.60 7.20
C SER A 410 -52.46 -11.73 7.94
N ASP A 411 -52.87 -11.90 9.19
CA ASP A 411 -52.69 -13.01 10.11
C ASP A 411 -52.83 -14.40 9.47
N ALA A 412 -52.02 -15.34 9.90
CA ALA A 412 -52.49 -16.71 10.19
C ALA A 412 -51.51 -17.45 11.13
N GLU A 413 -52.06 -17.68 12.31
CA GLU A 413 -51.59 -18.64 13.32
C GLU A 413 -51.63 -20.09 12.80
N GLN A 414 -50.89 -20.96 13.48
CA GLN A 414 -51.06 -22.38 13.82
C GLN A 414 -49.84 -23.21 13.44
N GLU A 415 -49.36 -24.14 14.15
CA GLU A 415 -49.59 -24.79 15.47
C GLU A 415 -48.38 -25.73 15.68
N ALA A 416 -48.13 -25.99 16.93
CA ALA A 416 -47.12 -26.92 17.44
C ALA A 416 -47.39 -28.37 17.11
N SER A 417 -46.37 -29.21 17.05
CA SER A 417 -46.45 -30.61 17.48
C SER A 417 -45.11 -31.08 18.06
N GLU A 418 -45.19 -31.37 19.36
CA GLU A 418 -44.30 -32.19 20.15
C GLU A 418 -44.38 -33.64 19.69
N GLU A 419 -43.40 -34.41 19.99
CA GLU A 419 -43.28 -35.84 20.37
C GLU A 419 -41.97 -36.39 19.76
N ASP A 420 -41.16 -37.24 20.35
CA ASP A 420 -41.09 -37.89 21.63
C ASP A 420 -39.69 -38.56 21.77
N MET A 421 -39.12 -38.44 22.93
CA MET A 421 -38.63 -39.45 23.85
C MET A 421 -37.61 -40.56 23.41
N ALA A 422 -36.83 -40.79 24.41
CA ALA A 422 -36.08 -41.99 24.86
C ALA A 422 -34.65 -42.15 24.21
N GLY A 423 -33.57 -42.09 24.93
CA GLY A 423 -33.29 -42.74 26.23
C GLY A 423 -32.40 -43.94 26.00
N GLU A 424 -31.17 -43.89 26.42
CA GLU A 424 -30.54 -45.07 27.05
C GLU A 424 -29.22 -44.68 27.71
N VAL A 425 -29.17 -45.00 28.98
CA VAL A 425 -28.08 -44.97 29.92
C VAL A 425 -27.42 -46.35 29.89
N MET A 426 -26.08 -46.40 30.05
CA MET A 426 -25.34 -47.43 30.80
C MET A 426 -23.86 -47.00 30.81
N GLU A 427 -23.32 -46.59 31.96
CA GLU A 427 -22.57 -47.36 32.98
C GLU A 427 -21.24 -47.96 32.44
N ASP A 428 -20.20 -47.37 32.99
CA ASP A 428 -19.38 -47.84 34.16
C ASP A 428 -18.25 -48.82 33.76
N ASP A 429 -17.05 -48.50 34.07
CA ASP A 429 -16.12 -49.20 34.91
C ASP A 429 -14.66 -48.67 34.84
N THR A 430 -14.26 -48.04 35.90
CA THR A 430 -13.03 -48.24 36.73
C THR A 430 -11.84 -49.03 36.16
N VAL A 431 -10.64 -48.58 36.40
CA VAL A 431 -9.60 -48.87 37.42
C VAL A 431 -8.17 -48.82 36.86
N GLU A 432 -7.31 -48.06 37.55
CA GLU A 432 -5.86 -48.26 37.91
C GLU A 432 -4.85 -48.63 36.80
N GLU A 433 -3.79 -47.89 36.65
CA GLU A 433 -2.53 -47.75 37.39
C GLU A 433 -1.73 -46.53 36.99
#